data_9b964b8fd503d1c6a1a54b9706ad2e60
#
_entry.id   9b964b8fd503d1c6a1a54b9706ad2e60
#
_cell.length_a   1.000
_cell.length_b   1.000
_cell.length_c   1.000
_cell.angle_alpha   90.00
_cell.angle_beta   90.00
_cell.angle_gamma   90.00
#
_symmetry.space_group_name_H-M   'P 1'
#
loop_
_entity.id
_entity.type
_entity.pdbx_description
1 polymer ?
#
loop_
_entity_poly.entity_id
_entity_poly.type
_entity_poly.pdbx_seq_one_letter_code
_entity_poly.pdbx_strand_id
1 'polypeptide(L)'
;MFYLKKPLSVCLYFLKLPFKRWTYELIDQLVLHFVRPGKAGGVLIFRLDLLGDYLMSRPFFRSIRTGVAFEGREFCFAGNQMLEQLAPAMDADVFDAYIWIDRARFINSIGYRFRMLSEIRRRGFEVFIQPAHTRQYWLESVVRVSGAKDRITPYPVGNYMSDMEQSLADSWYSRILPTSAQPQFEFFRNRRFFAQLAPKAALVFTLKENWFDQQQKRQNLILVAPGASTEERRWPEDRFVKLLDELAVVYPSFAFGLTGAGSEQDFCSRIADQCVVARPEVFAGRLSLLETMVLLSSARLLVANESGPVHMAATTGTACVCISNGNHFGRWNPYPVELTSSILTCYPDAFYPLELHHGSLIENYHQRSWISADQVTFDRVKQACIFLLDAENEEKKPRADSE
;
A
#
# COMPACT_ATOMS: atom_id res chain seq x y z
N MET A 1 -5.62 -9.79 -36.95
CA MET A 1 -4.89 -11.04 -36.67
C MET A 1 -3.50 -10.67 -36.16
N PHE A 2 -3.40 -10.34 -34.90
CA PHE A 2 -2.12 -10.05 -34.22
C PHE A 2 -1.96 -11.03 -33.04
N TYR A 3 -1.29 -12.14 -33.33
CA TYR A 3 -0.79 -13.05 -32.31
C TYR A 3 0.44 -12.39 -31.65
N LEU A 4 0.25 -11.78 -30.49
CA LEU A 4 1.36 -11.37 -29.62
C LEU A 4 2.08 -12.64 -29.13
N LYS A 5 3.32 -12.82 -29.55
CA LYS A 5 4.24 -13.81 -28.98
C LYS A 5 4.40 -13.49 -27.49
N LYS A 6 3.76 -14.27 -26.62
CA LYS A 6 4.05 -14.23 -25.18
C LYS A 6 5.53 -14.57 -24.99
N PRO A 7 6.30 -13.76 -24.25
CA PRO A 7 7.70 -14.08 -24.03
C PRO A 7 7.83 -15.44 -23.34
N LEU A 8 8.86 -16.21 -23.70
CA LEU A 8 9.15 -17.56 -23.17
C LEU A 8 9.10 -17.62 -21.62
N SER A 9 9.43 -16.51 -20.95
CA SER A 9 9.38 -16.35 -19.49
C SER A 9 7.97 -16.55 -18.91
N VAL A 10 6.93 -16.15 -19.63
CA VAL A 10 5.52 -16.32 -19.21
C VAL A 10 5.10 -17.78 -19.34
N CYS A 11 5.49 -18.46 -20.43
CA CYS A 11 5.20 -19.88 -20.59
C CYS A 11 5.93 -20.75 -19.55
N LEU A 12 7.19 -20.44 -19.23
CA LEU A 12 7.96 -21.11 -18.17
C LEU A 12 7.36 -20.85 -16.78
N TYR A 13 6.76 -19.70 -16.54
CA TYR A 13 6.06 -19.41 -15.29
C TYR A 13 4.83 -20.31 -15.11
N PHE A 14 3.99 -20.47 -16.13
CA PHE A 14 2.82 -21.34 -16.08
C PHE A 14 3.18 -22.84 -15.95
N LEU A 15 4.29 -23.28 -16.52
CA LEU A 15 4.78 -24.65 -16.35
C LEU A 15 5.36 -24.91 -14.93
N LYS A 16 5.86 -23.87 -14.25
CA LYS A 16 6.39 -23.98 -12.89
C LYS A 16 5.32 -23.88 -11.79
N LEU A 17 4.14 -23.35 -12.09
CA LEU A 17 3.06 -23.18 -11.11
C LEU A 17 2.60 -24.50 -10.46
N PRO A 18 2.34 -25.60 -11.19
CA PRO A 18 1.97 -26.87 -10.58
C PRO A 18 3.04 -27.41 -9.63
N PHE A 19 4.32 -27.33 -10.02
CA PHE A 19 5.42 -27.80 -9.21
C PHE A 19 5.61 -27.01 -7.93
N LYS A 20 5.53 -25.67 -7.99
CA LYS A 20 5.57 -24.81 -6.79
C LYS A 20 4.41 -25.12 -5.83
N ARG A 21 3.22 -25.38 -6.35
CA ARG A 21 2.07 -25.75 -5.55
C ARG A 21 2.32 -27.03 -4.75
N TRP A 22 2.78 -28.07 -5.42
CA TRP A 22 3.15 -29.32 -4.75
C TRP A 22 4.21 -29.11 -3.66
N THR A 23 5.19 -28.28 -3.94
CA THR A 23 6.23 -27.94 -2.96
C THR A 23 5.64 -27.27 -1.72
N TYR A 24 4.72 -26.31 -1.89
CA TYR A 24 4.06 -25.65 -0.77
C TYR A 24 3.20 -26.62 0.04
N GLU A 25 2.39 -27.43 -0.63
CA GLU A 25 1.57 -28.46 0.04
C GLU A 25 2.43 -29.42 0.84
N LEU A 26 3.55 -29.87 0.29
CA LEU A 26 4.48 -30.75 1.00
C LEU A 26 5.05 -30.08 2.25
N ILE A 27 5.51 -28.84 2.14
CA ILE A 27 6.04 -28.08 3.28
C ILE A 27 4.96 -27.93 4.35
N ASP A 28 3.76 -27.56 3.96
CA ASP A 28 2.64 -27.40 4.89
C ASP A 28 2.32 -28.70 5.61
N GLN A 29 2.30 -29.84 4.90
CA GLN A 29 2.09 -31.18 5.52
C GLN A 29 3.23 -31.56 6.48
N LEU A 30 4.48 -31.25 6.12
CA LEU A 30 5.61 -31.48 7.03
C LEU A 30 5.47 -30.63 8.31
N VAL A 31 5.06 -29.37 8.21
CA VAL A 31 4.83 -28.53 9.39
C VAL A 31 3.66 -29.07 10.21
N LEU A 32 2.55 -29.44 9.58
CA LEU A 32 1.39 -29.99 10.26
C LEU A 32 1.70 -31.29 11.01
N HIS A 33 2.56 -32.13 10.44
CA HIS A 33 2.92 -33.43 11.02
C HIS A 33 3.99 -33.34 12.12
N PHE A 34 5.05 -32.56 11.88
CA PHE A 34 6.22 -32.56 12.77
C PHE A 34 6.24 -31.41 13.78
N VAL A 35 5.45 -30.36 13.58
CA VAL A 35 5.44 -29.20 14.48
C VAL A 35 4.15 -29.21 15.31
N ARG A 36 4.29 -29.39 16.61
CA ARG A 36 3.14 -29.28 17.52
C ARG A 36 2.70 -27.83 17.64
N PRO A 37 1.39 -27.55 17.62
CA PRO A 37 0.90 -26.20 17.90
C PRO A 37 1.24 -25.83 19.35
N GLY A 38 1.57 -24.56 19.57
CA GLY A 38 1.70 -24.01 20.91
C GLY A 38 0.35 -23.94 21.63
N LYS A 39 0.38 -23.49 22.89
CA LYS A 39 -0.85 -23.24 23.65
C LYS A 39 -1.65 -22.17 22.94
N ALA A 40 -2.88 -22.51 22.57
CA ALA A 40 -3.75 -21.56 21.87
C ALA A 40 -4.03 -20.34 22.76
N GLY A 41 -3.69 -19.15 22.25
CA GLY A 41 -3.93 -17.87 22.91
C GLY A 41 -3.62 -16.71 21.96
N GLY A 42 -4.23 -15.57 22.20
CA GLY A 42 -3.99 -14.38 21.41
C GLY A 42 -4.60 -14.37 20.02
N VAL A 43 -4.34 -13.26 19.34
CA VAL A 43 -4.83 -12.93 18.00
C VAL A 43 -3.63 -12.72 17.09
N LEU A 44 -3.60 -13.40 15.95
CA LEU A 44 -2.65 -13.14 14.88
C LEU A 44 -3.32 -12.34 13.78
N ILE A 45 -2.80 -11.15 13.49
CA ILE A 45 -3.10 -10.42 12.25
C ILE A 45 -1.99 -10.74 11.25
N PHE A 46 -2.34 -11.37 10.14
CA PHE A 46 -1.40 -11.81 9.12
C PHE A 46 -1.53 -10.98 7.84
N ARG A 47 -0.46 -10.28 7.45
CA ARG A 47 -0.46 -9.44 6.27
C ARG A 47 0.92 -9.32 5.61
N LEU A 48 1.13 -9.99 4.46
CA LEU A 48 2.39 -9.96 3.70
C LEU A 48 2.34 -9.12 2.42
N ASP A 49 1.31 -8.33 2.25
CA ASP A 49 1.16 -7.40 1.12
C ASP A 49 2.16 -6.24 1.22
N LEU A 50 1.93 -5.20 0.45
CA LEU A 50 2.82 -4.06 0.37
C LEU A 50 2.39 -2.95 1.35
N LEU A 51 3.20 -1.88 1.38
CA LEU A 51 3.02 -0.75 2.26
C LEU A 51 1.61 -0.12 2.18
N GLY A 52 1.08 0.10 0.95
CA GLY A 52 -0.24 0.69 0.77
C GLY A 52 -1.35 -0.11 1.44
N ASP A 53 -1.29 -1.44 1.33
CA ASP A 53 -2.25 -2.33 1.98
C ASP A 53 -2.19 -2.23 3.52
N TYR A 54 -0.99 -2.14 4.10
CA TYR A 54 -0.81 -1.92 5.53
C TYR A 54 -1.38 -0.57 5.96
N LEU A 55 -1.00 0.52 5.31
CA LEU A 55 -1.45 1.87 5.66
C LEU A 55 -2.97 2.02 5.57
N MET A 56 -3.62 1.38 4.58
CA MET A 56 -5.07 1.41 4.41
C MET A 56 -5.84 0.58 5.44
N SER A 57 -5.21 -0.39 6.08
CA SER A 57 -5.86 -1.24 7.09
C SER A 57 -5.50 -0.86 8.53
N ARG A 58 -4.35 -0.25 8.71
CA ARG A 58 -3.76 0.12 10.00
C ARG A 58 -4.71 0.89 10.94
N PRO A 59 -5.45 1.92 10.47
CA PRO A 59 -6.34 2.69 11.34
C PRO A 59 -7.39 1.86 12.07
N PHE A 60 -7.70 0.67 11.55
CA PHE A 60 -8.71 -0.22 12.13
C PHE A 60 -8.14 -1.20 13.17
N PHE A 61 -6.83 -1.40 13.23
CA PHE A 61 -6.21 -2.37 14.15
C PHE A 61 -6.47 -1.99 15.62
N ARG A 62 -6.37 -0.72 15.95
CA ARG A 62 -6.69 -0.22 17.31
C ARG A 62 -8.14 -0.50 17.70
N SER A 63 -9.07 -0.41 16.75
CA SER A 63 -10.49 -0.71 16.99
C SER A 63 -10.72 -2.20 17.32
N ILE A 64 -9.94 -3.12 16.70
CA ILE A 64 -9.99 -4.55 17.07
C ILE A 64 -9.37 -4.74 18.45
N ARG A 65 -8.21 -4.15 18.72
CA ARG A 65 -7.51 -4.27 20.01
C ARG A 65 -8.41 -3.88 21.18
N THR A 66 -9.21 -2.84 21.02
CA THR A 66 -10.16 -2.34 22.03
C THR A 66 -11.56 -2.94 21.92
N GLY A 67 -11.76 -3.88 21.00
CA GLY A 67 -13.04 -4.55 20.79
C GLY A 67 -13.31 -5.60 21.87
N VAL A 68 -14.54 -5.65 22.40
CA VAL A 68 -14.96 -6.59 23.47
C VAL A 68 -14.67 -8.05 23.11
N ALA A 69 -14.80 -8.42 21.82
CA ALA A 69 -14.55 -9.78 21.36
C ALA A 69 -13.08 -10.24 21.54
N PHE A 70 -12.16 -9.31 21.72
CA PHE A 70 -10.72 -9.57 21.80
C PHE A 70 -10.09 -9.04 23.09
N GLU A 71 -10.90 -8.64 24.05
CA GLU A 71 -10.46 -8.08 25.33
C GLU A 71 -9.53 -9.05 26.09
N GLY A 72 -8.44 -8.53 26.63
CA GLY A 72 -7.44 -9.30 27.40
C GLY A 72 -6.57 -10.25 26.57
N ARG A 73 -6.70 -10.28 25.23
CA ARG A 73 -5.89 -11.13 24.36
C ARG A 73 -4.59 -10.46 23.97
N GLU A 74 -3.53 -11.23 23.81
CA GLU A 74 -2.29 -10.78 23.17
C GLU A 74 -2.50 -10.63 21.66
N PHE A 75 -1.96 -9.56 21.07
CA PHE A 75 -2.00 -9.29 19.63
C PHE A 75 -0.62 -9.44 19.02
N CYS A 76 -0.50 -10.28 18.02
CA CYS A 76 0.70 -10.46 17.23
C CYS A 76 0.44 -10.01 15.78
N PHE A 77 1.37 -9.26 15.21
CA PHE A 77 1.36 -8.91 13.80
C PHE A 77 2.41 -9.73 13.05
N ALA A 78 1.98 -10.59 12.12
CA ALA A 78 2.87 -11.23 11.17
C ALA A 78 2.83 -10.46 9.85
N GLY A 79 3.87 -9.71 9.59
CA GLY A 79 3.92 -8.74 8.51
C GLY A 79 5.14 -8.88 7.59
N ASN A 80 5.07 -8.18 6.47
CA ASN A 80 6.19 -8.04 5.55
C ASN A 80 7.37 -7.35 6.25
N GLN A 81 8.56 -7.92 6.13
CA GLN A 81 9.78 -7.42 6.77
C GLN A 81 10.09 -5.95 6.45
N MET A 82 9.64 -5.43 5.32
CA MET A 82 9.77 -4.00 4.99
C MET A 82 9.13 -3.07 6.04
N LEU A 83 8.19 -3.57 6.85
CA LEU A 83 7.48 -2.81 7.89
C LEU A 83 8.14 -2.89 9.27
N GLU A 84 9.27 -3.59 9.39
CA GLU A 84 9.91 -3.94 10.67
C GLU A 84 10.22 -2.72 11.56
N GLN A 85 10.60 -1.60 10.97
CA GLN A 85 10.83 -0.36 11.70
C GLN A 85 9.57 0.51 11.81
N LEU A 86 8.70 0.46 10.81
CA LEU A 86 7.53 1.33 10.72
C LEU A 86 6.39 0.88 11.64
N ALA A 87 6.00 -0.39 11.58
CA ALA A 87 4.85 -0.86 12.33
C ALA A 87 5.03 -0.77 13.85
N PRO A 88 6.19 -1.13 14.45
CA PRO A 88 6.42 -0.91 15.87
C PRO A 88 6.41 0.56 16.30
N ALA A 89 6.86 1.47 15.41
CA ALA A 89 6.83 2.91 15.72
C ALA A 89 5.41 3.48 15.71
N MET A 90 4.55 2.98 14.81
CA MET A 90 3.20 3.51 14.62
C MET A 90 2.11 2.78 15.43
N ASP A 91 2.31 1.50 15.75
CA ASP A 91 1.29 0.62 16.33
C ASP A 91 1.78 -0.10 17.61
N ALA A 92 2.72 0.50 18.35
CA ALA A 92 3.23 -0.03 19.64
C ALA A 92 2.12 -0.25 20.69
N ASP A 93 1.05 0.52 20.63
CA ASP A 93 -0.12 0.39 21.50
C ASP A 93 -1.13 -0.66 21.03
N VAL A 94 -0.93 -1.24 19.85
CA VAL A 94 -1.82 -2.23 19.26
C VAL A 94 -1.27 -3.64 19.39
N PHE A 95 0.02 -3.84 19.08
CA PHE A 95 0.63 -5.15 18.98
C PHE A 95 1.64 -5.40 20.10
N ASP A 96 1.47 -6.53 20.78
CA ASP A 96 2.36 -6.99 21.84
C ASP A 96 3.58 -7.74 21.27
N ALA A 97 3.46 -8.28 20.04
CA ALA A 97 4.51 -9.05 19.38
C ALA A 97 4.46 -8.93 17.86
N TYR A 98 5.60 -9.20 17.23
CA TYR A 98 5.77 -9.16 15.77
C TYR A 98 6.43 -10.43 15.25
N ILE A 99 6.08 -10.83 14.03
CA ILE A 99 6.77 -11.85 13.22
C ILE A 99 7.08 -11.22 11.86
N TRP A 100 8.34 -10.96 11.59
CA TRP A 100 8.75 -10.35 10.33
C TRP A 100 9.07 -11.42 9.30
N ILE A 101 8.46 -11.31 8.12
CA ILE A 101 8.59 -12.29 7.06
C ILE A 101 9.09 -11.59 5.78
N ASP A 102 10.28 -12.01 5.34
CA ASP A 102 10.76 -11.67 4.00
C ASP A 102 9.89 -12.37 2.96
N ARG A 103 9.06 -11.58 2.28
CA ARG A 103 8.08 -12.08 1.31
C ARG A 103 8.73 -12.85 0.16
N ALA A 104 9.86 -12.37 -0.34
CA ALA A 104 10.55 -13.01 -1.46
C ALA A 104 11.13 -14.38 -1.06
N ARG A 105 11.75 -14.45 0.12
CA ARG A 105 12.27 -15.71 0.67
C ARG A 105 11.14 -16.67 1.05
N PHE A 106 10.03 -16.17 1.57
CA PHE A 106 8.87 -17.00 1.90
C PHE A 106 8.28 -17.69 0.67
N ILE A 107 8.31 -17.02 -0.49
CA ILE A 107 7.85 -17.57 -1.77
C ILE A 107 8.89 -18.52 -2.39
N ASN A 108 10.20 -18.24 -2.26
CA ASN A 108 11.21 -18.87 -3.08
C ASN A 108 12.16 -19.83 -2.32
N SER A 109 12.15 -19.81 -0.97
CA SER A 109 13.02 -20.65 -0.14
C SER A 109 12.21 -21.64 0.70
N ILE A 110 12.35 -22.93 0.40
CA ILE A 110 11.68 -24.03 1.10
C ILE A 110 12.00 -23.99 2.61
N GLY A 111 13.28 -23.92 2.97
CA GLY A 111 13.72 -23.90 4.36
C GLY A 111 13.24 -22.66 5.13
N TYR A 112 13.24 -21.49 4.48
CA TYR A 112 12.72 -20.28 5.10
C TYR A 112 11.20 -20.36 5.33
N ARG A 113 10.44 -20.83 4.33
CA ARG A 113 9.01 -21.06 4.45
C ARG A 113 8.69 -22.03 5.60
N PHE A 114 9.36 -23.19 5.63
CA PHE A 114 9.19 -24.17 6.71
C PHE A 114 9.44 -23.55 8.09
N ARG A 115 10.51 -22.76 8.23
CA ARG A 115 10.85 -22.07 9.48
C ARG A 115 9.76 -21.10 9.92
N MET A 116 9.28 -20.22 9.02
CA MET A 116 8.28 -19.21 9.34
C MET A 116 6.92 -19.85 9.69
N LEU A 117 6.49 -20.86 8.93
CA LEU A 117 5.28 -21.60 9.22
C LEU A 117 5.38 -22.34 10.58
N SER A 118 6.55 -22.92 10.86
CA SER A 118 6.82 -23.59 12.14
C SER A 118 6.80 -22.60 13.30
N GLU A 119 7.30 -21.41 13.13
CA GLU A 119 7.26 -20.34 14.15
C GLU A 119 5.81 -19.94 14.46
N ILE A 120 5.03 -19.63 13.42
CA ILE A 120 3.61 -19.27 13.57
C ILE A 120 2.85 -20.38 14.32
N ARG A 121 3.08 -21.65 13.93
CA ARG A 121 2.41 -22.80 14.57
C ARG A 121 2.81 -22.98 16.03
N ARG A 122 4.11 -22.86 16.36
CA ARG A 122 4.61 -23.01 17.73
C ARG A 122 4.15 -21.93 18.68
N ARG A 123 3.94 -20.69 18.20
CA ARG A 123 3.38 -19.63 19.05
C ARG A 123 1.97 -19.95 19.51
N GLY A 124 1.16 -20.56 18.66
CA GLY A 124 -0.21 -20.96 18.96
C GLY A 124 -1.14 -19.77 19.14
N PHE A 125 -2.03 -19.59 18.18
CA PHE A 125 -3.03 -18.51 18.19
C PHE A 125 -4.43 -19.11 18.30
N GLU A 126 -5.32 -18.42 19.01
CA GLU A 126 -6.73 -18.78 19.04
C GLU A 126 -7.48 -18.19 17.85
N VAL A 127 -7.13 -16.95 17.47
CA VAL A 127 -7.73 -16.25 16.36
C VAL A 127 -6.67 -15.90 15.32
N PHE A 128 -6.97 -16.15 14.06
CA PHE A 128 -6.19 -15.75 12.88
C PHE A 128 -7.03 -14.82 12.02
N ILE A 129 -6.54 -13.62 11.77
CA ILE A 129 -7.22 -12.64 10.92
C ILE A 129 -6.31 -12.30 9.73
N GLN A 130 -6.78 -12.56 8.52
CA GLN A 130 -6.12 -12.16 7.28
C GLN A 130 -6.98 -11.10 6.57
N PRO A 131 -6.74 -9.80 6.78
CA PRO A 131 -7.58 -8.73 6.22
C PRO A 131 -7.21 -8.40 4.77
N ALA A 132 -6.89 -9.40 3.95
CA ALA A 132 -6.50 -9.22 2.56
C ALA A 132 -7.67 -9.48 1.63
N HIS A 133 -8.12 -8.44 0.91
CA HIS A 133 -9.16 -8.56 -0.12
C HIS A 133 -8.65 -9.21 -1.40
N THR A 134 -7.33 -9.13 -1.65
CA THR A 134 -6.65 -9.78 -2.77
C THR A 134 -5.89 -10.98 -2.24
N ARG A 135 -6.50 -12.15 -2.39
CA ARG A 135 -5.96 -13.39 -1.84
C ARG A 135 -5.09 -14.12 -2.87
N GLN A 136 -4.02 -14.76 -2.41
CA GLN A 136 -3.08 -15.51 -3.25
C GLN A 136 -2.81 -16.88 -2.62
N TYR A 137 -2.96 -17.97 -3.39
CA TYR A 137 -2.91 -19.35 -2.89
C TYR A 137 -1.70 -19.65 -1.99
N TRP A 138 -0.54 -19.14 -2.33
CA TRP A 138 0.70 -19.37 -1.56
C TRP A 138 0.72 -18.71 -0.17
N LEU A 139 -0.20 -17.76 0.09
CA LEU A 139 -0.41 -17.14 1.41
C LEU A 139 -1.50 -17.85 2.21
N GLU A 140 -2.49 -18.40 1.52
CA GLU A 140 -3.68 -18.97 2.15
C GLU A 140 -3.37 -20.17 3.05
N SER A 141 -2.38 -20.96 2.71
CA SER A 141 -2.02 -22.14 3.52
C SER A 141 -1.50 -21.79 4.91
N VAL A 142 -1.05 -20.56 5.15
CA VAL A 142 -0.61 -20.09 6.47
C VAL A 142 -1.76 -20.18 7.48
N VAL A 143 -2.99 -19.90 7.06
CA VAL A 143 -4.16 -19.98 7.95
C VAL A 143 -4.39 -21.42 8.45
N ARG A 144 -4.26 -22.41 7.54
CA ARG A 144 -4.37 -23.84 7.88
C ARG A 144 -3.29 -24.27 8.86
N VAL A 145 -2.04 -23.88 8.56
CA VAL A 145 -0.87 -24.27 9.33
C VAL A 145 -0.86 -23.63 10.72
N SER A 146 -1.41 -22.42 10.86
CA SER A 146 -1.47 -21.72 12.15
C SER A 146 -2.12 -22.55 13.28
N GLY A 147 -3.09 -23.41 12.92
CA GLY A 147 -3.86 -24.19 13.88
C GLY A 147 -4.86 -23.37 14.72
N ALA A 148 -5.09 -22.10 14.35
CA ALA A 148 -6.07 -21.25 15.02
C ALA A 148 -7.48 -21.83 14.90
N LYS A 149 -8.29 -21.66 15.96
CA LYS A 149 -9.68 -22.14 15.95
C LYS A 149 -10.57 -21.23 15.11
N ASP A 150 -10.47 -19.92 15.35
CA ASP A 150 -11.21 -18.90 14.59
C ASP A 150 -10.29 -18.30 13.52
N ARG A 151 -10.64 -18.51 12.26
CA ARG A 151 -9.84 -18.14 11.09
C ARG A 151 -10.70 -17.29 10.18
N ILE A 152 -10.37 -16.00 10.11
CA ILE A 152 -11.24 -14.96 9.58
C ILE A 152 -10.57 -14.25 8.41
N THR A 153 -11.32 -14.08 7.31
CA THR A 153 -10.89 -13.32 6.13
C THR A 153 -12.08 -12.60 5.51
N PRO A 154 -11.89 -11.50 4.76
CA PRO A 154 -12.93 -10.96 3.92
C PRO A 154 -13.18 -11.85 2.70
N TYR A 155 -14.38 -11.77 2.12
CA TYR A 155 -14.64 -12.35 0.81
C TYR A 155 -13.68 -11.70 -0.23
N PRO A 156 -13.01 -12.51 -1.06
CA PRO A 156 -11.98 -11.99 -1.96
C PRO A 156 -12.59 -11.14 -3.07
N VAL A 157 -11.78 -10.21 -3.56
CA VAL A 157 -12.08 -9.39 -4.72
C VAL A 157 -10.99 -9.55 -5.76
N GLY A 158 -11.39 -9.92 -6.97
CA GLY A 158 -10.46 -10.23 -8.07
C GLY A 158 -10.07 -11.69 -8.13
N ASN A 159 -9.74 -12.15 -9.33
CA ASN A 159 -9.45 -13.56 -9.63
C ASN A 159 -7.94 -13.79 -9.68
N TYR A 160 -7.29 -13.87 -8.50
CA TYR A 160 -5.87 -14.21 -8.38
C TYR A 160 -5.63 -15.70 -8.11
N MET A 161 -6.71 -16.46 -7.97
CA MET A 161 -6.73 -17.91 -7.82
C MET A 161 -7.76 -18.49 -8.80
N SER A 162 -7.56 -19.74 -9.22
CA SER A 162 -8.60 -20.50 -9.93
C SER A 162 -9.76 -20.81 -8.96
N ASP A 163 -10.95 -21.11 -9.50
CA ASP A 163 -12.13 -21.45 -8.69
C ASP A 163 -11.86 -22.63 -7.75
N MET A 164 -11.09 -23.61 -8.19
CA MET A 164 -10.69 -24.75 -7.37
C MET A 164 -9.74 -24.33 -6.22
N GLU A 165 -8.77 -23.47 -6.49
CA GLU A 165 -7.88 -22.95 -5.45
C GLU A 165 -8.64 -22.07 -4.47
N GLN A 166 -9.56 -21.24 -4.96
CA GLN A 166 -10.43 -20.43 -4.13
C GLN A 166 -11.28 -21.29 -3.21
N SER A 167 -11.98 -22.29 -3.74
CA SER A 167 -12.82 -23.21 -2.97
C SER A 167 -12.02 -23.98 -1.90
N LEU A 168 -10.81 -24.44 -2.27
CA LEU A 168 -9.93 -25.11 -1.32
C LEU A 168 -9.46 -24.16 -0.20
N ALA A 169 -9.01 -22.96 -0.55
CA ALA A 169 -8.57 -21.96 0.40
C ALA A 169 -9.71 -21.52 1.33
N ASP A 170 -10.91 -21.36 0.81
CA ASP A 170 -12.11 -21.00 1.60
C ASP A 170 -12.42 -22.05 2.66
N SER A 171 -12.19 -23.32 2.38
CA SER A 171 -12.39 -24.41 3.34
C SER A 171 -11.48 -24.32 4.58
N TRP A 172 -10.39 -23.57 4.51
CA TRP A 172 -9.46 -23.39 5.64
C TRP A 172 -9.89 -22.29 6.61
N TYR A 173 -10.87 -21.46 6.25
CA TYR A 173 -11.40 -20.42 7.12
C TYR A 173 -12.64 -20.91 7.89
N SER A 174 -12.79 -20.44 9.10
CA SER A 174 -14.01 -20.66 9.90
C SER A 174 -15.06 -19.59 9.57
N ARG A 175 -14.62 -18.40 9.18
CA ARG A 175 -15.48 -17.27 8.81
C ARG A 175 -14.92 -16.51 7.62
N ILE A 176 -15.73 -16.38 6.57
CA ILE A 176 -15.47 -15.49 5.44
C ILE A 176 -16.51 -14.38 5.50
N LEU A 177 -16.06 -13.16 5.78
CA LEU A 177 -16.96 -12.04 6.02
C LEU A 177 -17.32 -11.35 4.70
N PRO A 178 -18.59 -10.99 4.50
CA PRO A 178 -19.04 -10.36 3.27
C PRO A 178 -18.40 -8.99 3.07
N THR A 179 -18.03 -8.71 1.82
CA THR A 179 -17.54 -7.41 1.35
C THR A 179 -18.51 -6.82 0.34
N SER A 180 -18.24 -5.61 -0.15
CA SER A 180 -19.04 -5.04 -1.24
C SER A 180 -18.78 -5.80 -2.54
N ALA A 181 -19.85 -6.14 -3.26
CA ALA A 181 -19.76 -6.67 -4.62
C ALA A 181 -19.25 -5.61 -5.61
N GLN A 182 -19.50 -4.32 -5.30
CA GLN A 182 -19.04 -3.22 -6.14
C GLN A 182 -17.62 -2.79 -5.78
N PRO A 183 -16.83 -2.32 -6.76
CA PRO A 183 -15.54 -1.71 -6.51
C PRO A 183 -15.66 -0.55 -5.52
N GLN A 184 -14.80 -0.55 -4.53
CA GLN A 184 -14.73 0.50 -3.50
C GLN A 184 -13.28 0.82 -3.22
N PHE A 185 -13.03 2.05 -2.79
CA PHE A 185 -11.71 2.45 -2.29
C PHE A 185 -11.27 1.56 -1.13
N GLU A 186 -10.01 1.14 -1.13
CA GLU A 186 -9.50 0.08 -0.25
C GLU A 186 -9.70 0.38 1.24
N PHE A 187 -9.60 1.64 1.64
CA PHE A 187 -9.90 2.06 3.02
C PHE A 187 -11.32 1.70 3.44
N PHE A 188 -12.34 1.97 2.61
CA PHE A 188 -13.73 1.68 2.95
C PHE A 188 -14.04 0.18 2.95
N ARG A 189 -13.33 -0.61 2.11
CA ARG A 189 -13.38 -2.06 2.18
C ARG A 189 -12.85 -2.57 3.52
N ASN A 190 -11.69 -2.08 3.93
CA ASN A 190 -11.11 -2.41 5.23
C ASN A 190 -12.05 -1.99 6.36
N ARG A 191 -12.58 -0.76 6.35
CA ARG A 191 -13.54 -0.28 7.35
C ARG A 191 -14.74 -1.23 7.49
N ARG A 192 -15.33 -1.66 6.37
CA ARG A 192 -16.45 -2.58 6.37
C ARG A 192 -16.11 -3.96 6.93
N PHE A 193 -14.95 -4.48 6.59
CA PHE A 193 -14.47 -5.75 7.13
C PHE A 193 -14.26 -5.67 8.64
N PHE A 194 -13.50 -4.69 9.09
CA PHE A 194 -13.17 -4.55 10.50
C PHE A 194 -14.38 -4.17 11.38
N ALA A 195 -15.35 -3.44 10.84
CA ALA A 195 -16.59 -3.12 11.55
C ALA A 195 -17.43 -4.36 11.93
N GLN A 196 -17.30 -5.45 11.17
CA GLN A 196 -17.93 -6.72 11.48
C GLN A 196 -17.24 -7.47 12.63
N LEU A 197 -15.97 -7.15 12.90
CA LEU A 197 -15.19 -7.71 14.00
C LEU A 197 -15.25 -6.82 15.25
N ALA A 198 -15.24 -5.50 15.05
CA ALA A 198 -15.31 -4.50 16.09
C ALA A 198 -16.11 -3.29 15.60
N PRO A 199 -17.33 -3.06 16.10
CA PRO A 199 -18.20 -1.99 15.58
C PRO A 199 -17.57 -0.59 15.61
N LYS A 200 -16.68 -0.31 16.56
CA LYS A 200 -15.94 0.96 16.62
C LYS A 200 -15.11 1.26 15.37
N ALA A 201 -14.72 0.24 14.60
CA ALA A 201 -13.99 0.43 13.34
C ALA A 201 -14.83 1.18 12.29
N ALA A 202 -16.15 1.12 12.37
CA ALA A 202 -17.04 1.89 11.50
C ALA A 202 -16.92 3.41 11.71
N LEU A 203 -16.38 3.85 12.85
CA LEU A 203 -16.23 5.25 13.23
C LEU A 203 -14.88 5.84 12.80
N VAL A 204 -14.02 5.05 12.15
CA VAL A 204 -12.73 5.54 11.65
C VAL A 204 -12.93 6.15 10.27
N PHE A 205 -12.58 7.42 10.13
CA PHE A 205 -12.77 8.21 8.90
C PHE A 205 -11.50 8.92 8.41
N THR A 206 -10.35 8.67 9.01
CA THR A 206 -9.10 9.32 8.62
C THR A 206 -7.96 8.31 8.43
N LEU A 207 -7.11 8.61 7.47
CA LEU A 207 -5.82 7.94 7.27
C LEU A 207 -4.69 8.70 7.95
N LYS A 208 -4.87 10.02 8.14
CA LYS A 208 -3.85 10.88 8.72
C LYS A 208 -3.57 10.47 10.17
N GLU A 209 -2.28 10.39 10.49
CA GLU A 209 -1.75 10.08 11.81
C GLU A 209 -1.10 11.31 12.44
N ASN A 210 -1.65 11.75 13.55
CA ASN A 210 -1.15 12.92 14.29
C ASN A 210 0.26 12.71 14.85
N TRP A 211 0.72 11.46 14.94
CA TRP A 211 2.08 11.15 15.36
C TRP A 211 3.13 11.89 14.53
N PHE A 212 2.90 12.01 13.22
CA PHE A 212 3.83 12.68 12.31
C PHE A 212 3.86 14.20 12.53
N ASP A 213 2.76 14.81 12.94
CA ASP A 213 2.71 16.26 13.22
C ASP A 213 3.67 16.70 14.34
N GLN A 214 4.08 15.75 15.20
CA GLN A 214 4.99 15.97 16.32
C GLN A 214 6.46 15.74 15.97
N GLN A 215 6.77 15.11 14.83
CA GLN A 215 8.12 14.71 14.49
C GLN A 215 8.95 15.86 13.91
N GLN A 216 8.36 16.62 12.98
CA GLN A 216 9.05 17.73 12.32
C GLN A 216 8.06 18.86 11.95
N LYS A 217 8.58 20.10 11.92
CA LYS A 217 7.83 21.23 11.35
C LYS A 217 7.87 21.16 9.83
N ARG A 218 6.76 21.55 9.18
CA ARG A 218 6.70 21.67 7.72
C ARG A 218 7.72 22.66 7.21
N GLN A 219 8.50 22.24 6.24
CA GLN A 219 9.55 23.01 5.57
C GLN A 219 9.12 23.35 4.14
N ASN A 220 9.76 24.34 3.53
CA ASN A 220 9.62 24.62 2.11
C ASN A 220 10.39 23.53 1.30
N LEU A 221 9.87 22.30 1.33
CA LEU A 221 10.47 21.14 0.69
C LEU A 221 9.45 20.51 -0.25
N ILE A 222 9.85 20.29 -1.50
CA ILE A 222 9.10 19.49 -2.47
C ILE A 222 9.84 18.18 -2.67
N LEU A 223 9.15 17.08 -2.42
CA LEU A 223 9.67 15.73 -2.66
C LEU A 223 9.08 15.14 -3.93
N VAL A 224 9.89 14.41 -4.67
CA VAL A 224 9.47 13.66 -5.85
C VAL A 224 9.81 12.20 -5.67
N ALA A 225 8.83 11.32 -5.88
CA ALA A 225 8.99 9.87 -5.90
C ALA A 225 8.71 9.36 -7.32
N PRO A 226 9.73 9.34 -8.20
CA PRO A 226 9.55 9.07 -9.62
C PRO A 226 9.45 7.58 -9.94
N GLY A 227 9.65 6.70 -8.95
CA GLY A 227 9.59 5.25 -9.09
C GLY A 227 8.18 4.72 -9.34
N ALA A 228 8.09 3.58 -10.03
CA ALA A 228 6.88 2.79 -10.19
C ALA A 228 7.22 1.32 -10.42
N SER A 229 6.27 0.42 -10.13
CA SER A 229 6.48 -1.03 -10.24
C SER A 229 6.65 -1.55 -11.67
N THR A 230 6.14 -0.83 -12.66
CA THR A 230 6.28 -1.14 -14.08
C THR A 230 6.54 0.13 -14.89
N GLU A 231 7.07 -0.03 -16.10
CA GLU A 231 7.40 1.10 -16.96
C GLU A 231 6.17 1.88 -17.41
N GLU A 232 5.07 1.20 -17.70
CA GLU A 232 3.81 1.83 -18.13
C GLU A 232 3.19 2.72 -17.05
N ARG A 233 3.56 2.52 -15.79
CA ARG A 233 3.11 3.34 -14.65
C ARG A 233 4.07 4.47 -14.31
N ARG A 234 5.18 4.58 -15.04
CA ARG A 234 6.21 5.58 -14.80
C ARG A 234 6.05 6.76 -15.74
N TRP A 235 5.92 7.94 -15.15
CA TRP A 235 5.96 9.17 -15.92
C TRP A 235 7.37 9.43 -16.47
N PRO A 236 7.55 10.01 -17.67
CA PRO A 236 8.85 10.19 -18.32
C PRO A 236 9.87 10.96 -17.48
N GLU A 237 11.13 10.53 -17.53
CA GLU A 237 12.25 11.10 -16.77
C GLU A 237 12.46 12.57 -17.09
N ASP A 238 12.44 12.95 -18.38
CA ASP A 238 12.59 14.32 -18.86
C ASP A 238 11.50 15.27 -18.35
N ARG A 239 10.29 14.76 -18.13
CA ARG A 239 9.19 15.54 -17.58
C ARG A 239 9.37 15.81 -16.08
N PHE A 240 9.93 14.86 -15.31
CA PHE A 240 10.30 15.11 -13.91
C PHE A 240 11.40 16.18 -13.82
N VAL A 241 12.42 16.10 -14.66
CA VAL A 241 13.49 17.11 -14.74
C VAL A 241 12.91 18.50 -15.02
N LYS A 242 12.10 18.60 -16.08
CA LYS A 242 11.44 19.86 -16.46
C LYS A 242 10.54 20.40 -15.34
N LEU A 243 9.77 19.52 -14.69
CA LEU A 243 8.87 19.94 -13.60
C LEU A 243 9.65 20.51 -12.41
N LEU A 244 10.72 19.83 -11.99
CA LEU A 244 11.58 20.27 -10.91
C LEU A 244 12.18 21.64 -11.18
N ASP A 245 12.78 21.83 -12.37
CA ASP A 245 13.41 23.10 -12.73
C ASP A 245 12.38 24.24 -12.88
N GLU A 246 11.21 23.98 -13.46
CA GLU A 246 10.18 25.01 -13.56
C GLU A 246 9.57 25.37 -12.19
N LEU A 247 9.39 24.40 -11.28
CA LEU A 247 8.96 24.69 -9.92
C LEU A 247 10.02 25.45 -9.12
N ALA A 248 11.31 25.17 -9.34
CA ALA A 248 12.39 25.93 -8.69
C ALA A 248 12.47 27.38 -9.12
N VAL A 249 12.09 27.68 -10.37
CA VAL A 249 11.97 29.07 -10.85
C VAL A 249 10.80 29.79 -10.17
N VAL A 250 9.64 29.10 -10.03
CA VAL A 250 8.42 29.70 -9.43
C VAL A 250 8.55 29.82 -7.91
N TYR A 251 9.19 28.84 -7.27
CA TYR A 251 9.34 28.76 -5.81
C TYR A 251 10.83 28.71 -5.41
N PRO A 252 11.61 29.78 -5.58
CA PRO A 252 13.06 29.78 -5.37
C PRO A 252 13.49 29.58 -3.90
N SER A 253 12.57 29.69 -2.95
CA SER A 253 12.84 29.43 -1.51
C SER A 253 12.60 27.97 -1.12
N PHE A 254 12.21 27.12 -2.07
CA PHE A 254 11.97 25.71 -1.79
C PHE A 254 13.22 24.88 -2.06
N ALA A 255 13.46 23.91 -1.19
CA ALA A 255 14.37 22.80 -1.45
C ALA A 255 13.64 21.66 -2.19
N PHE A 256 14.40 20.87 -2.92
CA PHE A 256 13.89 19.75 -3.71
C PHE A 256 14.59 18.46 -3.32
N GLY A 257 13.84 17.36 -3.30
CA GLY A 257 14.40 16.05 -2.99
C GLY A 257 13.77 14.92 -3.80
N LEU A 258 14.56 13.88 -4.07
CA LEU A 258 14.14 12.68 -4.78
C LEU A 258 14.15 11.50 -3.81
N THR A 259 13.01 10.84 -3.64
CA THR A 259 12.87 9.70 -2.73
C THR A 259 12.44 8.44 -3.48
N GLY A 260 12.79 7.27 -2.93
CA GLY A 260 12.47 5.99 -3.53
C GLY A 260 13.19 4.84 -2.84
N ALA A 261 12.92 3.62 -3.26
CA ALA A 261 13.63 2.44 -2.80
C ALA A 261 15.09 2.40 -3.29
N GLY A 262 15.93 1.54 -2.70
CA GLY A 262 17.31 1.39 -3.14
C GLY A 262 17.48 1.01 -4.63
N SER A 263 16.53 0.24 -5.16
CA SER A 263 16.49 -0.10 -6.59
C SER A 263 16.16 1.09 -7.52
N GLU A 264 15.70 2.22 -6.96
CA GLU A 264 15.34 3.43 -7.69
C GLU A 264 16.42 4.52 -7.57
N GLN A 265 17.49 4.27 -6.83
CA GLN A 265 18.56 5.23 -6.56
C GLN A 265 19.20 5.75 -7.85
N ASP A 266 19.60 4.87 -8.78
CA ASP A 266 20.20 5.26 -10.05
C ASP A 266 19.25 6.09 -10.91
N PHE A 267 17.97 5.78 -10.88
CA PHE A 267 16.94 6.53 -11.60
C PHE A 267 16.79 7.95 -11.02
N CYS A 268 16.73 8.07 -9.70
CA CYS A 268 16.68 9.36 -9.02
C CYS A 268 17.97 10.17 -9.26
N SER A 269 19.15 9.53 -9.25
CA SER A 269 20.42 10.21 -9.52
C SER A 269 20.46 10.79 -10.93
N ARG A 270 20.01 10.05 -11.94
CA ARG A 270 19.95 10.58 -13.32
C ARG A 270 19.02 11.79 -13.46
N ILE A 271 17.88 11.81 -12.76
CA ILE A 271 17.00 13.00 -12.73
C ILE A 271 17.73 14.17 -12.07
N ALA A 272 18.39 13.95 -10.94
CA ALA A 272 19.12 14.98 -10.21
C ALA A 272 20.25 15.60 -11.04
N ASP A 273 21.01 14.77 -11.76
CA ASP A 273 22.14 15.19 -12.60
C ASP A 273 21.70 16.05 -13.79
N GLN A 274 20.46 15.86 -14.27
CA GLN A 274 19.89 16.63 -15.38
C GLN A 274 19.23 17.95 -14.94
N CYS A 275 18.87 18.10 -13.65
CA CYS A 275 18.28 19.33 -13.12
C CYS A 275 19.31 20.44 -13.00
N VAL A 276 19.08 21.57 -13.65
CA VAL A 276 20.00 22.73 -13.67
C VAL A 276 19.66 23.72 -12.55
N VAL A 277 18.37 23.97 -12.33
CA VAL A 277 17.86 24.96 -11.38
C VAL A 277 17.53 24.35 -10.04
N ALA A 278 16.75 23.28 -10.00
CA ALA A 278 16.22 22.68 -8.77
C ALA A 278 17.32 21.99 -7.91
N ARG A 279 18.31 21.36 -8.54
CA ARG A 279 19.40 20.63 -7.87
C ARG A 279 18.92 19.76 -6.70
N PRO A 280 18.03 18.81 -6.93
CA PRO A 280 17.39 18.07 -5.85
C PRO A 280 18.37 17.15 -5.12
N GLU A 281 18.23 17.02 -3.80
CA GLU A 281 18.96 16.01 -3.01
C GLU A 281 18.37 14.62 -3.25
N VAL A 282 19.23 13.60 -3.42
CA VAL A 282 18.79 12.21 -3.61
C VAL A 282 18.75 11.48 -2.27
N PHE A 283 17.57 11.18 -1.80
CA PHE A 283 17.29 10.37 -0.60
C PHE A 283 16.99 8.89 -0.93
N ALA A 284 16.74 8.57 -2.20
CA ALA A 284 16.40 7.22 -2.63
C ALA A 284 17.49 6.21 -2.19
N GLY A 285 17.08 5.12 -1.54
CA GLY A 285 17.96 4.08 -1.02
C GLY A 285 18.78 4.46 0.22
N ARG A 286 18.68 5.70 0.71
CA ARG A 286 19.45 6.20 1.87
C ARG A 286 18.63 6.20 3.17
N LEU A 287 17.31 6.23 3.07
CA LEU A 287 16.40 6.31 4.19
C LEU A 287 15.63 5.00 4.35
N SER A 288 15.40 4.61 5.58
CA SER A 288 14.40 3.58 5.92
C SER A 288 13.00 4.08 5.59
N LEU A 289 12.04 3.16 5.60
CA LEU A 289 10.64 3.50 5.33
C LEU A 289 10.08 4.49 6.37
N LEU A 290 10.43 4.33 7.65
CA LEU A 290 10.03 5.24 8.72
C LEU A 290 10.65 6.63 8.53
N GLU A 291 11.95 6.70 8.26
CA GLU A 291 12.63 7.98 8.01
C GLU A 291 12.07 8.69 6.76
N THR A 292 11.71 7.93 5.72
CA THR A 292 11.05 8.47 4.53
C THR A 292 9.69 9.08 4.89
N MET A 293 8.89 8.44 5.75
CA MET A 293 7.61 8.99 6.19
C MET A 293 7.80 10.23 7.07
N VAL A 294 8.82 10.26 7.93
CA VAL A 294 9.18 11.46 8.72
C VAL A 294 9.60 12.61 7.80
N LEU A 295 10.45 12.33 6.80
CA LEU A 295 10.84 13.35 5.80
C LEU A 295 9.61 13.86 5.03
N LEU A 296 8.71 12.97 4.61
CA LEU A 296 7.45 13.31 3.93
C LEU A 296 6.58 14.22 4.80
N SER A 297 6.45 13.93 6.10
CA SER A 297 5.64 14.75 7.01
C SER A 297 6.13 16.19 7.12
N SER A 298 7.43 16.43 6.87
CA SER A 298 8.03 17.77 6.84
C SER A 298 7.87 18.48 5.50
N ALA A 299 7.56 17.77 4.43
CA ALA A 299 7.45 18.34 3.09
C ALA A 299 6.12 19.08 2.89
N ARG A 300 6.15 20.11 2.04
CA ARG A 300 4.96 20.85 1.59
C ARG A 300 4.20 20.10 0.51
N LEU A 301 4.93 19.43 -0.38
CA LEU A 301 4.35 18.72 -1.50
C LEU A 301 5.14 17.45 -1.80
N LEU A 302 4.42 16.38 -2.11
CA LEU A 302 4.92 15.22 -2.80
C LEU A 302 4.41 15.19 -4.23
N VAL A 303 5.27 14.91 -5.21
CA VAL A 303 4.87 14.49 -6.55
C VAL A 303 5.30 13.05 -6.75
N ALA A 304 4.38 12.17 -7.09
CA ALA A 304 4.69 10.74 -7.18
C ALA A 304 3.89 10.05 -8.29
N ASN A 305 4.48 9.04 -8.91
CA ASN A 305 3.68 8.06 -9.64
C ASN A 305 2.76 7.32 -8.66
N GLU A 306 1.66 6.77 -9.15
CA GLU A 306 0.73 5.96 -8.36
C GLU A 306 1.44 4.73 -7.76
N SER A 307 1.90 4.87 -6.52
CA SER A 307 2.69 3.88 -5.79
C SER A 307 2.62 4.12 -4.28
N GLY A 308 3.38 3.36 -3.49
CA GLY A 308 3.43 3.47 -2.03
C GLY A 308 3.55 4.88 -1.45
N PRO A 309 4.40 5.76 -1.98
CA PRO A 309 4.55 7.15 -1.51
C PRO A 309 3.27 7.96 -1.47
N VAL A 310 2.30 7.73 -2.37
CA VAL A 310 0.99 8.42 -2.33
C VAL A 310 0.22 8.07 -1.05
N HIS A 311 0.26 6.80 -0.65
CA HIS A 311 -0.37 6.35 0.59
C HIS A 311 0.37 6.84 1.84
N MET A 312 1.70 6.98 1.75
CA MET A 312 2.49 7.62 2.80
C MET A 312 2.07 9.07 2.97
N ALA A 313 1.89 9.83 1.88
CA ALA A 313 1.42 11.21 1.91
C ALA A 313 0.04 11.34 2.57
N ALA A 314 -0.90 10.44 2.26
CA ALA A 314 -2.21 10.40 2.91
C ALA A 314 -2.11 10.18 4.42
N THR A 315 -1.17 9.33 4.86
CA THR A 315 -0.94 9.01 6.28
C THR A 315 -0.25 10.14 7.02
N THR A 316 0.70 10.83 6.39
CA THR A 316 1.43 11.96 6.98
C THR A 316 0.68 13.30 6.86
N GLY A 317 -0.40 13.34 6.09
CA GLY A 317 -1.13 14.58 5.80
C GLY A 317 -0.37 15.54 4.87
N THR A 318 0.58 15.02 4.09
CA THR A 318 1.34 15.80 3.10
C THR A 318 0.52 15.97 1.84
N ALA A 319 0.46 17.20 1.29
CA ALA A 319 -0.16 17.42 0.00
C ALA A 319 0.54 16.59 -1.09
N CYS A 320 -0.23 16.02 -2.03
CA CYS A 320 0.34 15.12 -3.02
C CYS A 320 -0.29 15.27 -4.39
N VAL A 321 0.54 15.37 -5.41
CA VAL A 321 0.16 15.15 -6.81
C VAL A 321 0.51 13.73 -7.19
N CYS A 322 -0.53 12.91 -7.42
CA CYS A 322 -0.41 11.54 -7.85
C CYS A 322 -0.52 11.45 -9.37
N ILE A 323 0.48 10.92 -10.05
CA ILE A 323 0.46 10.68 -11.49
C ILE A 323 0.03 9.24 -11.72
N SER A 324 -1.15 9.03 -12.32
CA SER A 324 -1.74 7.72 -12.48
C SER A 324 -2.11 7.44 -13.93
N ASN A 325 -1.83 6.22 -14.38
CA ASN A 325 -2.33 5.71 -15.65
C ASN A 325 -3.74 5.09 -15.54
N GLY A 326 -4.40 5.24 -14.39
CA GLY A 326 -5.73 4.69 -14.11
C GLY A 326 -5.74 3.23 -13.67
N ASN A 327 -4.60 2.63 -13.38
CA ASN A 327 -4.55 1.24 -12.90
C ASN A 327 -5.27 1.10 -11.56
N HIS A 328 -6.16 0.11 -11.44
CA HIS A 328 -7.00 -0.08 -10.25
C HIS A 328 -7.85 1.14 -9.87
N PHE A 329 -8.38 1.86 -10.88
CA PHE A 329 -9.23 3.04 -10.69
C PHE A 329 -10.41 2.75 -9.73
N GLY A 330 -10.67 3.66 -8.80
CA GLY A 330 -11.69 3.52 -7.77
C GLY A 330 -11.31 2.65 -6.57
N ARG A 331 -10.19 1.89 -6.66
CA ARG A 331 -9.67 1.08 -5.55
C ARG A 331 -8.55 1.81 -4.78
N TRP A 332 -7.59 2.37 -5.49
CA TRP A 332 -6.42 3.03 -4.90
C TRP A 332 -6.38 4.53 -5.19
N ASN A 333 -6.98 4.92 -6.29
CA ASN A 333 -7.12 6.30 -6.77
C ASN A 333 -8.42 6.45 -7.61
N PRO A 334 -9.06 7.65 -7.68
CA PRO A 334 -8.72 8.83 -6.90
C PRO A 334 -9.01 8.67 -5.41
N TYR A 335 -8.31 9.43 -4.57
CA TYR A 335 -8.62 9.51 -3.15
C TYR A 335 -9.98 10.17 -2.93
N PRO A 336 -10.87 9.56 -2.13
CA PRO A 336 -12.14 10.18 -1.75
C PRO A 336 -11.91 11.47 -0.94
N VAL A 337 -12.67 12.52 -1.27
CA VAL A 337 -12.52 13.83 -0.61
C VAL A 337 -12.82 13.78 0.89
N GLU A 338 -13.67 12.86 1.32
CA GLU A 338 -13.98 12.61 2.72
C GLU A 338 -12.80 12.04 3.53
N LEU A 339 -11.78 11.49 2.86
CA LEU A 339 -10.54 11.04 3.50
C LEU A 339 -9.46 12.11 3.45
N THR A 340 -9.33 12.79 2.33
CA THR A 340 -8.39 13.90 2.15
C THR A 340 -8.66 14.66 0.87
N SER A 341 -8.62 15.98 0.94
CA SER A 341 -8.66 16.88 -0.22
C SER A 341 -7.25 17.28 -0.70
N SER A 342 -6.21 16.85 0.01
CA SER A 342 -4.83 17.24 -0.28
C SER A 342 -4.13 16.31 -1.29
N ILE A 343 -4.82 15.30 -1.83
CA ILE A 343 -4.28 14.40 -2.86
C ILE A 343 -5.03 14.64 -4.17
N LEU A 344 -4.33 15.18 -5.16
CA LEU A 344 -4.84 15.34 -6.50
C LEU A 344 -4.25 14.30 -7.43
N THR A 345 -5.12 13.53 -8.10
CA THR A 345 -4.66 12.53 -9.07
C THR A 345 -4.78 13.07 -10.49
N CYS A 346 -3.65 13.09 -11.21
CA CYS A 346 -3.55 13.45 -12.61
C CYS A 346 -3.61 12.19 -13.48
N TYR A 347 -4.62 12.14 -14.36
CA TYR A 347 -4.84 11.06 -15.31
C TYR A 347 -4.60 11.52 -16.75
N PRO A 348 -4.47 10.59 -17.72
CA PRO A 348 -4.55 10.86 -19.15
C PRO A 348 -5.84 11.60 -19.53
N ASP A 349 -5.81 12.39 -20.58
CA ASP A 349 -6.96 13.22 -21.01
C ASP A 349 -8.22 12.40 -21.28
N ALA A 350 -8.07 11.16 -21.72
CA ALA A 350 -9.20 10.24 -21.97
C ALA A 350 -10.06 9.94 -20.72
N PHE A 351 -9.58 10.24 -19.51
CA PHE A 351 -10.31 10.05 -18.27
C PHE A 351 -11.24 11.23 -17.93
N TYR A 352 -11.06 12.38 -18.55
CA TYR A 352 -11.79 13.59 -18.18
C TYR A 352 -13.01 13.86 -19.06
N PRO A 353 -14.08 14.48 -18.51
CA PRO A 353 -14.23 14.81 -17.10
C PRO A 353 -14.53 13.57 -16.24
N LEU A 354 -13.84 13.46 -15.11
CA LEU A 354 -13.92 12.28 -14.22
C LEU A 354 -15.35 12.01 -13.74
N GLU A 355 -16.11 13.05 -13.41
CA GLU A 355 -17.46 12.95 -12.86
C GLU A 355 -18.42 12.28 -13.85
N LEU A 356 -18.31 12.59 -15.14
CA LEU A 356 -19.13 12.00 -16.18
C LEU A 356 -18.75 10.56 -16.52
N HIS A 357 -17.46 10.23 -16.40
CA HIS A 357 -16.91 8.95 -16.81
C HIS A 357 -16.70 7.98 -15.64
N HIS A 358 -16.94 8.39 -14.39
CA HIS A 358 -16.54 7.64 -13.19
C HIS A 358 -17.00 6.18 -13.21
N GLY A 359 -18.27 5.91 -13.56
CA GLY A 359 -18.80 4.54 -13.64
C GLY A 359 -18.08 3.69 -14.68
N SER A 360 -17.94 4.20 -15.91
CA SER A 360 -17.24 3.50 -16.99
C SER A 360 -15.74 3.35 -16.74
N LEU A 361 -15.12 4.30 -16.06
CA LEU A 361 -13.71 4.19 -15.65
C LEU A 361 -13.51 3.07 -14.63
N ILE A 362 -14.41 2.93 -13.65
CA ILE A 362 -14.39 1.78 -12.73
C ILE A 362 -14.55 0.48 -13.52
N GLU A 363 -15.54 0.36 -14.39
CA GLU A 363 -15.78 -0.86 -15.15
C GLU A 363 -14.58 -1.29 -15.99
N ASN A 364 -13.91 -0.33 -16.63
CA ASN A 364 -12.82 -0.61 -17.55
C ASN A 364 -11.44 -0.75 -16.87
N TYR A 365 -11.19 -0.03 -15.75
CA TYR A 365 -9.84 0.13 -15.21
C TYR A 365 -9.66 -0.32 -13.76
N HIS A 366 -10.73 -0.75 -13.06
CA HIS A 366 -10.59 -1.18 -11.65
C HIS A 366 -9.68 -2.40 -11.43
N GLN A 367 -9.47 -3.23 -12.44
CA GLN A 367 -8.56 -4.36 -12.36
C GLN A 367 -7.18 -4.03 -12.94
N ARG A 368 -7.14 -3.37 -14.09
CA ARG A 368 -5.90 -3.03 -14.79
C ARG A 368 -6.12 -1.90 -15.78
N SER A 369 -5.11 -1.05 -15.96
CA SER A 369 -5.02 -0.10 -17.07
C SER A 369 -4.00 -0.58 -18.11
N TRP A 370 -4.33 -0.36 -19.39
CA TRP A 370 -3.45 -0.59 -20.54
C TRP A 370 -2.85 0.72 -21.07
N ILE A 371 -3.22 1.83 -20.44
CA ILE A 371 -2.75 3.16 -20.79
C ILE A 371 -1.40 3.39 -20.11
N SER A 372 -0.50 4.09 -20.77
CA SER A 372 0.78 4.47 -20.18
C SER A 372 0.69 5.83 -19.47
N ALA A 373 1.44 5.98 -18.38
CA ALA A 373 1.52 7.21 -17.60
C ALA A 373 2.15 8.38 -18.40
N ASP A 374 2.84 8.10 -19.52
CA ASP A 374 3.35 9.12 -20.43
C ASP A 374 2.24 9.95 -21.11
N GLN A 375 0.99 9.45 -21.12
CA GLN A 375 -0.17 10.20 -21.61
C GLN A 375 -0.70 11.23 -20.60
N VAL A 376 -0.21 11.26 -19.37
CA VAL A 376 -0.52 12.33 -18.42
C VAL A 376 0.27 13.56 -18.81
N THR A 377 -0.42 14.64 -19.17
CA THR A 377 0.23 15.83 -19.71
C THR A 377 1.06 16.57 -18.65
N PHE A 378 2.15 17.18 -19.09
CA PHE A 378 3.04 17.98 -18.24
C PHE A 378 2.30 19.13 -17.55
N ASP A 379 1.50 19.87 -18.33
CA ASP A 379 0.79 21.06 -17.83
C ASP A 379 -0.21 20.71 -16.73
N ARG A 380 -0.89 19.56 -16.84
CA ARG A 380 -1.81 19.08 -15.81
C ARG A 380 -1.10 18.82 -14.48
N VAL A 381 0.05 18.12 -14.52
CA VAL A 381 0.84 17.85 -13.31
C VAL A 381 1.38 19.14 -12.70
N LYS A 382 1.92 20.04 -13.53
CA LYS A 382 2.43 21.34 -13.07
C LYS A 382 1.33 22.19 -12.43
N GLN A 383 0.17 22.31 -13.07
CA GLN A 383 -0.97 23.07 -12.53
C GLN A 383 -1.46 22.51 -11.20
N ALA A 384 -1.53 21.16 -11.07
CA ALA A 384 -1.88 20.54 -9.82
C ALA A 384 -0.87 20.84 -8.69
N CYS A 385 0.44 20.87 -9.00
CA CYS A 385 1.47 21.27 -8.04
C CYS A 385 1.28 22.70 -7.55
N ILE A 386 1.10 23.63 -8.48
CA ILE A 386 0.91 25.06 -8.18
C ILE A 386 -0.36 25.24 -7.33
N PHE A 387 -1.47 24.61 -7.73
CA PHE A 387 -2.74 24.69 -7.00
C PHE A 387 -2.59 24.26 -5.53
N LEU A 388 -1.93 23.10 -5.25
CA LEU A 388 -1.74 22.63 -3.88
C LEU A 388 -0.77 23.52 -3.07
N LEU A 389 0.27 24.05 -3.70
CA LEU A 389 1.23 24.94 -3.03
C LEU A 389 0.62 26.30 -2.67
N ASP A 390 -0.23 26.84 -3.54
CA ASP A 390 -0.86 28.15 -3.32
C ASP A 390 -2.02 28.07 -2.33
N ALA A 391 -2.83 27.00 -2.36
CA ALA A 391 -3.91 26.79 -1.41
C ALA A 391 -3.41 26.78 0.06
N GLU A 392 -2.27 26.12 0.34
CA GLU A 392 -1.67 26.17 1.67
C GLU A 392 -1.13 27.55 2.07
N ASN A 393 -0.75 28.38 1.11
CA ASN A 393 -0.30 29.74 1.40
C ASN A 393 -1.47 30.66 1.77
N GLU A 394 -2.65 30.45 1.20
CA GLU A 394 -3.86 31.22 1.52
C GLU A 394 -4.40 30.89 2.92
N GLU A 395 -4.36 29.61 3.34
CA GLU A 395 -4.77 29.22 4.70
C GLU A 395 -3.88 29.84 5.81
N LYS A 396 -2.65 30.22 5.48
CA LYS A 396 -1.69 30.83 6.43
C LYS A 396 -1.77 32.37 6.47
N LYS A 397 -2.53 33.02 5.58
CA LYS A 397 -2.78 34.45 5.72
C LYS A 397 -3.70 34.69 6.91
N PRO A 398 -3.32 35.52 7.90
CA PRO A 398 -4.23 35.89 8.97
C PRO A 398 -5.51 36.41 8.33
N ARG A 399 -6.65 35.87 8.72
CA ARG A 399 -7.94 36.47 8.35
C ARG A 399 -7.86 37.92 8.81
N ALA A 400 -7.87 38.86 7.86
CA ALA A 400 -8.02 40.27 8.18
C ALA A 400 -9.32 40.37 8.96
N ASP A 401 -9.19 40.79 10.22
CA ASP A 401 -10.34 41.03 11.10
C ASP A 401 -11.31 41.90 10.34
N SER A 402 -12.46 41.36 10.01
CA SER A 402 -13.58 42.17 9.50
C SER A 402 -14.06 43.01 10.67
N GLU A 403 -13.63 44.30 10.68
CA GLU A 403 -14.28 45.36 11.47
C GLU A 403 -15.77 45.46 11.13
#